data_a2bb2f5d288ff28da92639fd87f1f54e
#
_entry.id   a2bb2f5d288ff28da92639fd87f1f54e
#
_cell.length_a   1.000
_cell.length_b   1.000
_cell.length_c   1.000
_cell.angle_alpha   90.00
_cell.angle_beta   90.00
_cell.angle_gamma   90.00
#
_symmetry.space_group_name_H-M   'P 1'
#
loop_
_entity.id
_entity.type
_entity.pdbx_description
1 polymer ?
#
loop_
_entity_poly.entity_id
_entity_poly.type
_entity_poly.pdbx_seq_one_letter_code
_entity_poly.pdbx_strand_id
1 'polypeptide(L)'
;GEAAYVVDSILNSVAAGGKYSDNAILYRMNAQSNALENYLARSGVPYRVIGGHRFYDRKEIRDVIAYLNVIANHNDRVRILRIINEPKRGIGATTMANAVEISDVTGVPLFEVLKNAGDYAALSRAAAKLTAFTAVIEELSAKAGEMPLSELFREMLDRTGYMLSLLADGRDGADRADNVRELESSIAQYESENEDASLSGFLEEVALVSDISRAYDDTFGKGSGI
;
A
#
# COMPACT_ATOMS: atom_id res chain seq x y z
N GLY A 1 -4.44 20.58 -12.17
CA GLY A 1 -4.33 19.34 -12.94
C GLY A 1 -5.70 18.80 -13.35
N GLU A 2 -5.74 17.73 -14.15
CA GLU A 2 -6.98 17.16 -14.69
C GLU A 2 -7.98 16.75 -13.59
N ALA A 3 -7.51 16.05 -12.55
CA ALA A 3 -8.36 15.63 -11.43
C ALA A 3 -8.99 16.81 -10.69
N ALA A 4 -8.27 17.90 -10.46
CA ALA A 4 -8.80 19.11 -9.86
C ALA A 4 -9.91 19.71 -10.71
N TYR A 5 -9.70 19.83 -12.02
CA TYR A 5 -10.72 20.35 -12.95
C TYR A 5 -12.00 19.51 -12.93
N VAL A 6 -11.89 18.19 -12.92
CA VAL A 6 -13.04 17.26 -12.87
C VAL A 6 -13.82 17.45 -11.57
N VAL A 7 -13.13 17.51 -10.43
CA VAL A 7 -13.76 17.69 -9.11
C VAL A 7 -14.43 19.06 -9.02
N ASP A 8 -13.78 20.13 -9.47
CA ASP A 8 -14.37 21.48 -9.50
C ASP A 8 -15.63 21.51 -10.39
N SER A 9 -15.62 20.81 -11.53
CA SER A 9 -16.77 20.70 -12.42
C SER A 9 -17.96 20.00 -11.75
N ILE A 10 -17.71 18.94 -10.98
CA ILE A 10 -18.73 18.24 -10.20
C ILE A 10 -19.29 19.15 -9.11
N LEU A 11 -18.44 19.83 -8.35
CA LEU A 11 -18.86 20.76 -7.29
C LEU A 11 -19.72 21.90 -7.84
N ASN A 12 -19.34 22.48 -8.98
CA ASN A 12 -20.11 23.50 -9.65
C ASN A 12 -21.48 22.99 -10.14
N SER A 13 -21.55 21.76 -10.68
CA SER A 13 -22.80 21.11 -11.07
C SER A 13 -23.74 20.94 -9.87
N VAL A 14 -23.22 20.50 -8.74
CA VAL A 14 -24.00 20.31 -7.51
C VAL A 14 -24.45 21.66 -6.92
N ALA A 15 -23.59 22.67 -6.94
CA ALA A 15 -23.94 24.03 -6.50
C ALA A 15 -25.06 24.66 -7.37
N ALA A 16 -25.16 24.25 -8.64
CA ALA A 16 -26.24 24.67 -9.56
C ALA A 16 -27.55 23.85 -9.39
N GLY A 17 -27.61 22.94 -8.38
CA GLY A 17 -28.81 22.17 -8.07
C GLY A 17 -28.81 20.72 -8.59
N GLY A 18 -27.71 20.25 -9.19
CA GLY A 18 -27.48 18.86 -9.55
C GLY A 18 -27.18 17.98 -8.33
N LYS A 19 -27.06 16.68 -8.56
CA LYS A 19 -26.66 15.69 -7.52
C LYS A 19 -25.29 15.10 -7.84
N TYR A 20 -24.57 14.64 -6.84
CA TYR A 20 -23.33 13.88 -7.05
C TYR A 20 -23.56 12.65 -7.93
N SER A 21 -24.68 11.95 -7.75
CA SER A 21 -25.10 10.79 -8.54
C SER A 21 -25.33 11.05 -10.04
N ASP A 22 -25.48 12.31 -10.44
CA ASP A 22 -25.69 12.68 -11.84
C ASP A 22 -24.37 12.75 -12.63
N ASN A 23 -23.24 12.53 -11.96
CA ASN A 23 -21.92 12.64 -12.54
C ASN A 23 -21.27 11.25 -12.64
N ALA A 24 -20.56 11.00 -13.73
CA ALA A 24 -19.76 9.81 -13.94
C ALA A 24 -18.40 10.19 -14.54
N ILE A 25 -17.33 9.60 -14.02
CA ILE A 25 -15.97 9.77 -14.52
C ILE A 25 -15.56 8.47 -15.21
N LEU A 26 -15.15 8.56 -16.47
CA LEU A 26 -14.65 7.43 -17.24
C LEU A 26 -13.15 7.61 -17.47
N TYR A 27 -12.39 6.57 -17.17
CA TYR A 27 -10.93 6.53 -17.40
C TYR A 27 -10.54 5.25 -18.14
N ARG A 28 -9.42 5.31 -18.86
CA ARG A 28 -8.97 4.23 -19.73
C ARG A 28 -8.12 3.20 -18.99
N MET A 29 -7.28 3.66 -18.08
CA MET A 29 -6.34 2.82 -17.32
C MET A 29 -6.65 2.92 -15.83
N ASN A 30 -6.56 1.78 -15.16
CA ASN A 30 -6.83 1.71 -13.72
C ASN A 30 -5.94 2.63 -12.87
N ALA A 31 -4.69 2.85 -13.27
CA ALA A 31 -3.77 3.76 -12.59
C ALA A 31 -4.31 5.20 -12.50
N GLN A 32 -5.04 5.67 -13.54
CA GLN A 32 -5.61 7.03 -13.56
C GLN A 32 -6.62 7.31 -12.44
N SER A 33 -7.20 6.27 -11.82
CA SER A 33 -8.17 6.48 -10.73
C SER A 33 -7.54 7.08 -9.48
N ASN A 34 -6.25 6.85 -9.23
CA ASN A 34 -5.59 7.30 -8.00
C ASN A 34 -5.69 8.82 -7.79
N ALA A 35 -5.28 9.61 -8.78
CA ALA A 35 -5.37 11.07 -8.70
C ALA A 35 -6.82 11.55 -8.52
N LEU A 36 -7.78 10.93 -9.21
CA LEU A 36 -9.20 11.24 -9.09
C LEU A 36 -9.74 10.91 -7.69
N GLU A 37 -9.45 9.69 -7.20
CA GLU A 37 -9.88 9.23 -5.88
C GLU A 37 -9.31 10.10 -4.76
N ASN A 38 -8.04 10.48 -4.83
CA ASN A 38 -7.40 11.38 -3.87
C ASN A 38 -8.04 12.77 -3.86
N TYR A 39 -8.29 13.36 -5.04
CA TYR A 39 -8.95 14.67 -5.12
C TYR A 39 -10.39 14.64 -4.64
N LEU A 40 -11.16 13.62 -5.01
CA LEU A 40 -12.55 13.44 -4.54
C LEU A 40 -12.59 13.30 -3.02
N ALA A 41 -11.72 12.45 -2.44
CA ALA A 41 -11.65 12.24 -1.00
C ALA A 41 -11.27 13.52 -0.24
N ARG A 42 -10.21 14.22 -0.67
CA ARG A 42 -9.76 15.48 -0.05
C ARG A 42 -10.81 16.61 -0.16
N SER A 43 -11.60 16.60 -1.23
CA SER A 43 -12.66 17.59 -1.45
C SER A 43 -14.00 17.22 -0.79
N GLY A 44 -14.06 16.09 -0.07
CA GLY A 44 -15.31 15.64 0.57
C GLY A 44 -16.39 15.21 -0.42
N VAL A 45 -16.03 14.91 -1.66
CA VAL A 45 -16.97 14.49 -2.71
C VAL A 45 -17.17 12.97 -2.63
N PRO A 46 -18.39 12.49 -2.35
CA PRO A 46 -18.66 11.06 -2.27
C PRO A 46 -18.54 10.41 -3.65
N TYR A 47 -17.87 9.26 -3.72
CA TYR A 47 -17.70 8.53 -4.96
C TYR A 47 -17.75 7.01 -4.76
N ARG A 48 -17.97 6.27 -5.84
CA ARG A 48 -17.90 4.82 -5.89
C ARG A 48 -17.16 4.36 -7.14
N VAL A 49 -16.23 3.42 -6.98
CA VAL A 49 -15.56 2.76 -8.10
C VAL A 49 -16.43 1.59 -8.57
N ILE A 50 -16.80 1.59 -9.87
CA ILE A 50 -17.64 0.56 -10.48
C ILE A 50 -16.77 -0.35 -11.34
N GLY A 51 -16.91 -1.67 -11.15
CA GLY A 51 -16.19 -2.67 -11.94
C GLY A 51 -14.74 -2.93 -11.53
N GLY A 52 -14.29 -2.41 -10.39
CA GLY A 52 -12.94 -2.60 -9.88
C GLY A 52 -12.81 -2.35 -8.38
N HIS A 53 -11.57 -2.37 -7.89
CA HIS A 53 -11.23 -1.98 -6.53
C HIS A 53 -10.74 -0.52 -6.49
N ARG A 54 -11.01 0.17 -5.39
CA ARG A 54 -10.38 1.46 -5.11
C ARG A 54 -8.87 1.32 -5.14
N PHE A 55 -8.17 2.39 -5.45
CA PHE A 55 -6.73 2.36 -5.65
C PHE A 55 -5.98 1.73 -4.46
N TYR A 56 -6.25 2.20 -3.25
CA TYR A 56 -5.59 1.69 -2.03
C TYR A 56 -6.08 0.31 -1.56
N ASP A 57 -7.15 -0.24 -2.14
CA ASP A 57 -7.63 -1.60 -1.85
C ASP A 57 -7.04 -2.66 -2.80
N ARG A 58 -6.35 -2.25 -3.88
CA ARG A 58 -5.69 -3.16 -4.82
C ARG A 58 -4.58 -3.94 -4.12
N LYS A 59 -4.45 -5.22 -4.50
CA LYS A 59 -3.50 -6.13 -3.85
C LYS A 59 -2.08 -5.57 -3.85
N GLU A 60 -1.57 -5.18 -5.01
CA GLU A 60 -0.22 -4.66 -5.20
C GLU A 60 0.04 -3.39 -4.41
N ILE A 61 -0.94 -2.49 -4.31
CA ILE A 61 -0.83 -1.26 -3.52
C ILE A 61 -0.80 -1.58 -2.03
N ARG A 62 -1.68 -2.47 -1.57
CA ARG A 62 -1.67 -2.93 -0.18
C ARG A 62 -0.38 -3.64 0.20
N ASP A 63 0.23 -4.39 -0.71
CA ASP A 63 1.51 -5.07 -0.48
C ASP A 63 2.63 -4.03 -0.31
N VAL A 64 2.72 -3.05 -1.21
CA VAL A 64 3.76 -2.01 -1.17
C VAL A 64 3.60 -1.10 0.04
N ILE A 65 2.37 -0.69 0.36
CA ILE A 65 2.07 0.07 1.59
C ILE A 65 2.41 -0.76 2.85
N ALA A 66 2.19 -2.07 2.82
CA ALA A 66 2.59 -2.94 3.94
C ALA A 66 4.12 -2.99 4.11
N TYR A 67 4.90 -3.00 3.02
CA TYR A 67 6.36 -2.85 3.09
C TYR A 67 6.76 -1.54 3.76
N LEU A 68 6.22 -0.42 3.30
CA LEU A 68 6.51 0.90 3.87
C LEU A 68 6.17 0.97 5.37
N ASN A 69 5.03 0.39 5.77
CA ASN A 69 4.66 0.31 7.19
C ASN A 69 5.63 -0.55 8.01
N VAL A 70 6.11 -1.70 7.49
CA VAL A 70 7.07 -2.54 8.20
C VAL A 70 8.44 -1.86 8.28
N ILE A 71 8.84 -1.08 7.27
CA ILE A 71 10.03 -0.23 7.30
C ILE A 71 9.90 0.84 8.39
N ALA A 72 8.74 1.46 8.54
CA ALA A 72 8.48 2.45 9.59
C ALA A 72 8.33 1.83 10.99
N ASN A 73 7.76 0.62 11.08
CA ASN A 73 7.49 -0.06 12.34
C ASN A 73 7.60 -1.59 12.21
N HIS A 74 8.70 -2.14 12.70
CA HIS A 74 8.96 -3.58 12.70
C HIS A 74 7.99 -4.40 13.57
N ASN A 75 7.19 -3.78 14.41
CA ASN A 75 6.24 -4.48 15.30
C ASN A 75 4.88 -4.74 14.63
N ASP A 76 4.68 -4.32 13.39
CA ASP A 76 3.43 -4.56 12.67
C ASP A 76 3.35 -6.01 12.15
N ARG A 77 2.96 -6.91 13.05
CA ARG A 77 2.83 -8.34 12.77
C ARG A 77 1.91 -8.65 11.58
N VAL A 78 0.81 -7.93 11.44
CA VAL A 78 -0.17 -8.17 10.36
C VAL A 78 0.46 -7.89 9.00
N ARG A 79 1.20 -6.78 8.91
CA ARG A 79 1.86 -6.39 7.67
C ARG A 79 3.08 -7.25 7.37
N ILE A 80 3.85 -7.68 8.38
CA ILE A 80 4.93 -8.66 8.20
C ILE A 80 4.37 -9.95 7.57
N LEU A 81 3.30 -10.51 8.12
CA LEU A 81 2.67 -11.73 7.61
C LEU A 81 2.16 -11.57 6.18
N ARG A 82 1.75 -10.36 5.81
CA ARG A 82 1.32 -10.06 4.46
C ARG A 82 2.47 -10.11 3.45
N ILE A 83 3.63 -9.52 3.77
CA ILE A 83 4.71 -9.29 2.80
C ILE A 83 5.82 -10.32 2.84
N ILE A 84 5.91 -11.15 3.88
CA ILE A 84 7.02 -12.09 4.07
C ILE A 84 7.24 -13.03 2.87
N ASN A 85 6.19 -13.33 2.14
CA ASN A 85 6.22 -14.19 0.95
C ASN A 85 5.65 -13.51 -0.32
N GLU A 86 5.63 -12.20 -0.34
CA GLU A 86 5.29 -11.34 -1.48
C GLU A 86 6.46 -10.38 -1.79
N PRO A 87 7.27 -10.61 -2.83
CA PRO A 87 7.21 -11.74 -3.77
C PRO A 87 7.55 -13.09 -3.13
N LYS A 88 7.24 -14.16 -3.85
CA LYS A 88 7.45 -15.54 -3.36
C LYS A 88 8.91 -15.79 -2.97
N ARG A 89 9.16 -16.09 -1.68
CA ARG A 89 10.48 -16.45 -1.14
C ARG A 89 10.61 -17.93 -0.80
N GLY A 90 9.52 -18.71 -1.02
CA GLY A 90 9.47 -20.12 -0.64
C GLY A 90 9.53 -20.32 0.88
N ILE A 91 8.92 -19.41 1.63
CA ILE A 91 8.71 -19.53 3.08
C ILE A 91 7.33 -20.19 3.24
N GLY A 92 7.31 -21.42 3.77
CA GLY A 92 6.08 -22.19 3.89
C GLY A 92 5.16 -21.70 5.01
N ALA A 93 3.86 -21.99 4.88
CA ALA A 93 2.86 -21.64 5.89
C ALA A 93 3.18 -22.24 7.28
N THR A 94 3.71 -23.46 7.33
CA THR A 94 4.14 -24.11 8.59
C THR A 94 5.27 -23.34 9.25
N THR A 95 6.25 -22.84 8.48
CA THR A 95 7.34 -22.03 9.02
C THR A 95 6.80 -20.76 9.67
N MET A 96 5.86 -20.10 9.02
CA MET A 96 5.24 -18.88 9.56
C MET A 96 4.37 -19.16 10.78
N ALA A 97 3.62 -20.29 10.79
CA ALA A 97 2.87 -20.71 11.97
C ALA A 97 3.79 -20.94 13.18
N ASN A 98 4.91 -21.63 12.97
CA ASN A 98 5.91 -21.83 14.02
C ASN A 98 6.53 -20.51 14.52
N ALA A 99 6.85 -19.59 13.62
CA ALA A 99 7.38 -18.27 14.01
C ALA A 99 6.39 -17.46 14.84
N VAL A 100 5.12 -17.50 14.46
CA VAL A 100 4.03 -16.86 15.18
C VAL A 100 3.84 -17.50 16.56
N GLU A 101 3.83 -18.83 16.65
CA GLU A 101 3.73 -19.56 17.93
C GLU A 101 4.90 -19.22 18.87
N ILE A 102 6.13 -19.20 18.35
CA ILE A 102 7.31 -18.80 19.12
C ILE A 102 7.13 -17.38 19.66
N SER A 103 6.72 -16.44 18.81
CA SER A 103 6.43 -15.05 19.21
C SER A 103 5.39 -14.98 20.32
N ASP A 104 4.28 -15.72 20.20
CA ASP A 104 3.19 -15.72 21.17
C ASP A 104 3.60 -16.35 22.52
N VAL A 105 4.36 -17.43 22.48
CA VAL A 105 4.79 -18.15 23.70
C VAL A 105 5.90 -17.41 24.44
N THR A 106 6.83 -16.79 23.70
CA THR A 106 7.99 -16.12 24.29
C THR A 106 7.76 -14.65 24.61
N GLY A 107 6.73 -14.03 24.01
CA GLY A 107 6.50 -12.58 24.05
C GLY A 107 7.50 -11.77 23.21
N VAL A 108 8.37 -12.42 22.45
CA VAL A 108 9.34 -11.76 21.56
C VAL A 108 8.60 -11.28 20.30
N PRO A 109 8.79 -10.03 19.86
CA PRO A 109 8.18 -9.53 18.63
C PRO A 109 8.45 -10.44 17.42
N LEU A 110 7.46 -10.64 16.55
CA LEU A 110 7.60 -11.55 15.40
C LEU A 110 8.82 -11.21 14.54
N PHE A 111 9.09 -9.93 14.31
CA PHE A 111 10.24 -9.49 13.54
C PHE A 111 11.57 -9.99 14.15
N GLU A 112 11.72 -9.89 15.46
CA GLU A 112 12.90 -10.37 16.17
C GLU A 112 13.02 -11.90 16.12
N VAL A 113 11.91 -12.63 16.17
CA VAL A 113 11.90 -14.10 15.98
C VAL A 113 12.38 -14.45 14.57
N LEU A 114 11.93 -13.70 13.54
CA LEU A 114 12.36 -13.92 12.16
C LEU A 114 13.84 -13.57 11.94
N LYS A 115 14.31 -12.49 12.55
CA LYS A 115 15.70 -12.03 12.51
C LYS A 115 16.65 -13.06 13.10
N ASN A 116 16.26 -13.63 14.23
CA ASN A 116 17.04 -14.63 14.96
C ASN A 116 16.55 -16.06 14.68
N ALA A 117 16.02 -16.31 13.49
CA ALA A 117 15.42 -17.61 13.14
C ALA A 117 16.38 -18.80 13.27
N GLY A 118 17.68 -18.56 13.19
CA GLY A 118 18.71 -19.59 13.41
C GLY A 118 18.74 -20.17 14.82
N ASP A 119 18.26 -19.41 15.81
CA ASP A 119 18.25 -19.83 17.22
C ASP A 119 17.09 -20.78 17.53
N TYR A 120 16.14 -20.91 16.63
CA TYR A 120 14.95 -21.73 16.80
C TYR A 120 14.98 -22.97 15.90
N ALA A 121 15.06 -24.16 16.50
CA ALA A 121 15.11 -25.43 15.76
C ALA A 121 13.94 -25.57 14.74
N ALA A 122 12.74 -25.10 15.10
CA ALA A 122 11.55 -25.16 14.25
C ALA A 122 11.65 -24.27 12.99
N LEU A 123 12.55 -23.27 12.98
CA LEU A 123 12.74 -22.32 11.87
C LEU A 123 14.03 -22.59 11.09
N SER A 124 14.91 -23.50 11.54
CA SER A 124 16.26 -23.73 11.02
C SER A 124 16.33 -23.91 9.51
N ARG A 125 15.36 -24.66 8.90
CA ARG A 125 15.31 -24.91 7.46
C ARG A 125 15.05 -23.65 6.61
N ALA A 126 14.39 -22.66 7.19
CA ALA A 126 14.05 -21.40 6.53
C ALA A 126 14.87 -20.21 7.05
N ALA A 127 15.74 -20.43 8.04
CA ALA A 127 16.45 -19.38 8.77
C ALA A 127 17.15 -18.39 7.82
N ALA A 128 17.90 -18.86 6.83
CA ALA A 128 18.58 -18.00 5.88
C ALA A 128 17.65 -17.07 5.10
N LYS A 129 16.44 -17.55 4.72
CA LYS A 129 15.45 -16.76 4.01
C LYS A 129 14.79 -15.73 4.90
N LEU A 130 14.50 -16.10 6.15
CA LEU A 130 13.89 -15.22 7.15
C LEU A 130 14.86 -14.10 7.53
N THR A 131 16.11 -14.44 7.83
CA THR A 131 17.16 -13.47 8.14
C THR A 131 17.45 -12.54 6.95
N ALA A 132 17.49 -13.07 5.72
CA ALA A 132 17.67 -12.23 4.53
C ALA A 132 16.53 -11.22 4.35
N PHE A 133 15.28 -11.63 4.62
CA PHE A 133 14.14 -10.71 4.58
C PHE A 133 14.26 -9.61 5.63
N THR A 134 14.54 -9.94 6.88
CA THR A 134 14.66 -8.95 7.96
C THR A 134 15.84 -8.01 7.74
N ALA A 135 16.96 -8.50 7.21
CA ALA A 135 18.13 -7.68 6.89
C ALA A 135 17.80 -6.58 5.85
N VAL A 136 17.05 -6.92 4.79
CA VAL A 136 16.60 -5.94 3.79
C VAL A 136 15.71 -4.86 4.43
N ILE A 137 14.78 -5.27 5.30
CA ILE A 137 13.91 -4.32 6.00
C ILE A 137 14.71 -3.41 6.93
N GLU A 138 15.65 -3.94 7.73
CA GLU A 138 16.49 -3.13 8.63
C GLU A 138 17.36 -2.12 7.87
N GLU A 139 17.98 -2.53 6.76
CA GLU A 139 18.76 -1.63 5.93
C GLU A 139 17.91 -0.49 5.35
N LEU A 140 16.67 -0.78 4.88
CA LEU A 140 15.74 0.23 4.39
C LEU A 140 15.26 1.15 5.52
N SER A 141 15.00 0.60 6.71
CA SER A 141 14.59 1.39 7.88
C SER A 141 15.68 2.35 8.33
N ALA A 142 16.95 1.92 8.30
CA ALA A 142 18.07 2.79 8.63
C ALA A 142 18.18 3.99 7.68
N LYS A 143 17.77 3.82 6.42
CA LYS A 143 17.81 4.88 5.40
C LYS A 143 16.57 5.78 5.38
N ALA A 144 15.47 5.37 6.00
CA ALA A 144 14.16 6.02 5.89
C ALA A 144 14.12 7.48 6.35
N GLY A 145 15.10 7.94 7.16
CA GLY A 145 15.25 9.35 7.57
C GLY A 145 16.38 10.10 6.87
N GLU A 146 17.13 9.41 6.01
CA GLU A 146 18.38 9.95 5.43
C GLU A 146 18.25 10.25 3.93
N MET A 147 17.21 9.74 3.28
CA MET A 147 16.98 9.90 1.83
C MET A 147 15.54 10.32 1.55
N PRO A 148 15.28 10.91 0.35
CA PRO A 148 13.92 11.19 -0.11
C PRO A 148 13.04 9.96 -0.10
N LEU A 149 11.76 10.12 0.22
CA LEU A 149 10.79 9.00 0.32
C LEU A 149 10.62 8.29 -1.03
N SER A 150 10.62 9.03 -2.14
CA SER A 150 10.55 8.49 -3.49
C SER A 150 11.77 7.62 -3.83
N GLU A 151 12.95 7.96 -3.32
CA GLU A 151 14.17 7.17 -3.47
C GLU A 151 14.12 5.90 -2.60
N LEU A 152 13.70 6.03 -1.34
CA LEU A 152 13.47 4.90 -0.45
C LEU A 152 12.47 3.90 -1.05
N PHE A 153 11.40 4.42 -1.67
CA PHE A 153 10.38 3.60 -2.32
C PHE A 153 10.95 2.80 -3.48
N ARG A 154 11.74 3.42 -4.36
CA ARG A 154 12.42 2.73 -5.48
C ARG A 154 13.38 1.68 -4.96
N GLU A 155 14.22 2.03 -3.98
CA GLU A 155 15.16 1.09 -3.39
C GLU A 155 14.43 -0.11 -2.73
N MET A 156 13.33 0.12 -2.08
CA MET A 156 12.48 -0.94 -1.52
C MET A 156 11.97 -1.87 -2.62
N LEU A 157 11.45 -1.34 -3.73
CA LEU A 157 10.97 -2.15 -4.86
C LEU A 157 12.09 -3.00 -5.47
N ASP A 158 13.28 -2.41 -5.64
CA ASP A 158 14.45 -3.10 -6.22
C ASP A 158 14.98 -4.18 -5.28
N ARG A 159 15.23 -3.83 -4.01
CA ARG A 159 15.80 -4.75 -3.01
C ARG A 159 14.89 -5.95 -2.71
N THR A 160 13.58 -5.72 -2.73
CA THR A 160 12.60 -6.80 -2.51
C THR A 160 12.33 -7.62 -3.76
N GLY A 161 12.65 -7.11 -4.95
CA GLY A 161 12.33 -7.71 -6.23
C GLY A 161 10.82 -7.65 -6.57
N TYR A 162 10.06 -6.79 -5.88
CA TYR A 162 8.61 -6.76 -6.00
C TYR A 162 8.16 -6.39 -7.43
N MET A 163 8.75 -5.34 -8.01
CA MET A 163 8.43 -4.90 -9.36
C MET A 163 8.74 -6.00 -10.41
N LEU A 164 9.89 -6.68 -10.27
CA LEU A 164 10.26 -7.78 -11.17
C LEU A 164 9.27 -8.94 -11.08
N SER A 165 8.77 -9.24 -9.87
CA SER A 165 7.79 -10.29 -9.68
C SER A 165 6.44 -9.97 -10.31
N LEU A 166 6.01 -8.71 -10.31
CA LEU A 166 4.80 -8.28 -11.02
C LEU A 166 4.96 -8.46 -12.52
N LEU A 167 6.05 -7.95 -13.09
CA LEU A 167 6.30 -8.01 -14.54
C LEU A 167 6.43 -9.45 -15.07
N ALA A 168 6.80 -10.40 -14.23
CA ALA A 168 6.85 -11.82 -14.58
C ALA A 168 5.46 -12.45 -14.81
N ASP A 169 4.39 -11.83 -14.32
CA ASP A 169 3.00 -12.32 -14.44
C ASP A 169 2.32 -11.89 -15.77
N GLY A 170 3.10 -11.44 -16.75
CA GLY A 170 2.59 -11.09 -18.08
C GLY A 170 1.74 -9.82 -18.09
N ARG A 171 0.63 -9.82 -18.87
CA ARG A 171 -0.19 -8.62 -19.07
C ARG A 171 -0.84 -8.11 -17.77
N ASP A 172 -1.41 -9.01 -16.99
CA ASP A 172 -2.04 -8.65 -15.70
C ASP A 172 -1.00 -8.08 -14.72
N GLY A 173 0.25 -8.57 -14.80
CA GLY A 173 1.36 -8.05 -14.04
C GLY A 173 1.79 -6.64 -14.47
N ALA A 174 1.73 -6.35 -15.77
CA ALA A 174 2.02 -5.02 -16.30
C ALA A 174 1.04 -3.96 -15.77
N ASP A 175 -0.27 -4.25 -15.78
CA ASP A 175 -1.29 -3.36 -15.24
C ASP A 175 -1.08 -3.09 -13.73
N ARG A 176 -0.68 -4.12 -12.98
CA ARG A 176 -0.33 -3.98 -11.55
C ARG A 176 0.95 -3.17 -11.34
N ALA A 177 1.94 -3.36 -12.20
CA ALA A 177 3.18 -2.57 -12.16
C ALA A 177 2.90 -1.08 -12.46
N ASP A 178 1.95 -0.77 -13.35
CA ASP A 178 1.53 0.61 -13.61
C ASP A 178 0.85 1.23 -12.40
N ASN A 179 0.04 0.48 -11.63
CA ASN A 179 -0.51 0.95 -10.37
C ASN A 179 0.60 1.29 -9.34
N VAL A 180 1.66 0.49 -9.27
CA VAL A 180 2.80 0.76 -8.37
C VAL A 180 3.56 2.02 -8.81
N ARG A 181 3.74 2.25 -10.12
CA ARG A 181 4.35 3.50 -10.64
C ARG A 181 3.49 4.73 -10.35
N GLU A 182 2.17 4.58 -10.39
CA GLU A 182 1.26 5.66 -10.00
C GLU A 182 1.37 6.00 -8.52
N LEU A 183 1.56 5.01 -7.63
CA LEU A 183 1.85 5.26 -6.23
C LEU A 183 3.19 5.99 -6.04
N GLU A 184 4.22 5.64 -6.82
CA GLU A 184 5.50 6.37 -6.84
C GLU A 184 5.30 7.85 -7.22
N SER A 185 4.45 8.11 -8.22
CA SER A 185 4.11 9.49 -8.61
C SER A 185 3.40 10.25 -7.48
N SER A 186 2.52 9.58 -6.73
CA SER A 186 1.85 10.17 -5.56
C SER A 186 2.84 10.49 -4.43
N ILE A 187 3.83 9.63 -4.21
CA ILE A 187 4.90 9.88 -3.24
C ILE A 187 5.72 11.11 -3.65
N ALA A 188 6.12 11.21 -4.92
CA ALA A 188 6.86 12.36 -5.42
C ALA A 188 6.05 13.67 -5.32
N GLN A 189 4.74 13.59 -5.55
CA GLN A 189 3.84 14.73 -5.35
C GLN A 189 3.77 15.11 -3.87
N TYR A 190 3.59 14.16 -2.96
CA TYR A 190 3.59 14.38 -1.52
C TYR A 190 4.89 15.07 -1.06
N GLU A 191 6.04 14.63 -1.55
CA GLU A 191 7.34 15.27 -1.27
C GLU A 191 7.39 16.73 -1.78
N SER A 192 6.83 17.02 -2.95
CA SER A 192 6.83 18.35 -3.52
C SER A 192 5.89 19.34 -2.79
N GLU A 193 4.85 18.82 -2.15
CA GLU A 193 3.83 19.60 -1.43
C GLU A 193 4.17 19.78 0.07
N ASN A 194 5.11 19.01 0.62
CA ASN A 194 5.46 19.02 2.04
C ASN A 194 6.96 19.21 2.25
N GLU A 195 7.38 20.33 2.84
CA GLU A 195 8.79 20.62 3.14
C GLU A 195 9.43 19.58 4.09
N ASP A 196 8.65 19.08 5.05
CA ASP A 196 9.05 18.03 6.02
C ASP A 196 8.47 16.66 5.66
N ALA A 197 8.46 16.31 4.37
CA ALA A 197 7.95 15.02 3.91
C ALA A 197 8.65 13.87 4.61
N SER A 198 7.86 12.98 5.20
CA SER A 198 8.35 11.80 5.93
C SER A 198 7.55 10.55 5.60
N LEU A 199 8.18 9.39 5.81
CA LEU A 199 7.50 8.11 5.63
C LEU A 199 6.24 8.00 6.52
N SER A 200 6.31 8.40 7.78
CA SER A 200 5.18 8.37 8.70
C SER A 200 4.05 9.28 8.24
N GLY A 201 4.37 10.52 7.85
CA GLY A 201 3.37 11.47 7.36
C GLY A 201 2.68 10.99 6.08
N PHE A 202 3.41 10.40 5.15
CA PHE A 202 2.82 9.79 3.95
C PHE A 202 1.86 8.64 4.30
N LEU A 203 2.26 7.77 5.22
CA LEU A 203 1.42 6.64 5.65
C LEU A 203 0.15 7.09 6.38
N GLU A 204 0.21 8.18 7.15
CA GLU A 204 -0.95 8.81 7.78
C GLU A 204 -1.91 9.38 6.72
N GLU A 205 -1.38 10.06 5.70
CA GLU A 205 -2.20 10.57 4.59
C GLU A 205 -2.90 9.45 3.82
N VAL A 206 -2.18 8.36 3.51
CA VAL A 206 -2.76 7.18 2.86
C VAL A 206 -3.87 6.56 3.71
N ALA A 207 -3.67 6.46 5.03
CA ALA A 207 -4.68 5.92 5.95
C ALA A 207 -5.94 6.80 5.94
N LEU A 208 -5.77 8.12 6.03
CA LEU A 208 -6.88 9.09 6.01
C LEU A 208 -7.71 8.99 4.71
N VAL A 209 -7.05 8.98 3.55
CA VAL A 209 -7.74 8.85 2.25
C VAL A 209 -8.48 7.52 2.14
N SER A 210 -7.85 6.43 2.59
CA SER A 210 -8.47 5.10 2.60
C SER A 210 -9.72 5.03 3.48
N ASP A 211 -9.68 5.64 4.68
CA ASP A 211 -10.79 5.63 5.62
C ASP A 211 -11.96 6.50 5.17
N ILE A 212 -11.68 7.69 4.63
CA ILE A 212 -12.70 8.56 4.01
C ILE A 212 -13.43 7.80 2.90
N SER A 213 -12.67 7.15 2.03
CA SER A 213 -13.22 6.40 0.90
C SER A 213 -14.10 5.21 1.35
N ARG A 214 -13.75 4.54 2.46
CA ARG A 214 -14.57 3.45 3.04
C ARG A 214 -15.86 3.96 3.66
N ALA A 215 -15.79 5.08 4.39
CA ALA A 215 -16.96 5.67 5.03
C ALA A 215 -18.05 6.03 4.01
N TYR A 216 -17.67 6.47 2.82
CA TYR A 216 -18.64 6.76 1.74
C TYR A 216 -19.32 5.50 1.19
N ASP A 217 -18.60 4.38 1.03
CA ASP A 217 -19.19 3.11 0.58
C ASP A 217 -20.21 2.56 1.60
N ASP A 218 -19.89 2.62 2.89
CA ASP A 218 -20.80 2.16 3.94
C ASP A 218 -22.07 3.00 4.03
N THR A 219 -21.97 4.29 3.75
CA THR A 219 -23.09 5.23 3.84
C THR A 219 -24.00 5.14 2.60
N PHE A 220 -23.43 4.99 1.41
CA PHE A 220 -24.15 5.03 0.13
C PHE A 220 -24.30 3.64 -0.52
N GLY A 221 -23.56 2.63 -0.10
CA GLY A 221 -23.62 1.26 -0.61
C GLY A 221 -24.83 0.45 -0.10
N LYS A 222 -25.51 0.88 0.97
CA LYS A 222 -26.69 0.21 1.53
C LYS A 222 -28.03 0.73 1.00
N GLY A 223 -28.02 1.71 0.12
CA GLY A 223 -29.23 2.38 -0.36
C GLY A 223 -29.36 2.41 -1.88
N SER A 224 -29.36 1.27 -2.56
CA SER A 224 -30.09 1.02 -3.81
C SER A 224 -29.60 -0.28 -4.44
N GLY A 225 -30.27 -1.38 -4.08
CA GLY A 225 -30.36 -2.49 -5.02
C GLY A 225 -31.20 -2.04 -6.21
N ILE A 226 -30.60 -1.94 -7.36
CA ILE A 226 -31.15 -2.27 -8.68
C ILE A 226 -30.00 -2.90 -9.45
#